data_79093b9241edc93fce5e721fa40d1a28
#
_entry.id   79093b9241edc93fce5e721fa40d1a28
#
_cell.length_a   1.000
_cell.length_b   1.000
_cell.length_c   1.000
_cell.angle_alpha   90.00
_cell.angle_beta   90.00
_cell.angle_gamma   90.00
#
_symmetry.space_group_name_H-M   'P 1'
#
loop_
_entity.id
_entity.type
_entity.pdbx_description
1 polymer ?
#
loop_
_entity_poly.entity_id
_entity_poly.type
_entity_poly.pdbx_seq_one_letter_code
_entity_poly.pdbx_strand_id
1 'polypeptide(L)'
;GGYLMANWGIYKAKEELTKISDQYGVRVVFFDGRGGPPARGGGKTHRFYSSLGKNIANKEIQLTVQGQTVSSNFGTVASAQFNIEQLVHAGIANDLFSSRKVTLNEEEESLLSEMAGTSYTAYTTLRDHPDFMEYLNEVSPLQFYSETNIGSRPSKRKNTGRLELKDLRAIPFVGSWSQLKQNVTGYYGVGTALQDMEKKGKWHSVKQLYAHSPYFKTLLDNSEMAMKKCFFPLTESFSKHPRFGKIWFLIYNEFELT
;
A
#
# COMPACT_ATOMS: atom_id res chain seq x y z
N GLY A 1 8.32 1.38 -4.66
CA GLY A 1 8.12 2.75 -4.57
C GLY A 1 7.61 3.35 -3.25
N GLY A 2 7.57 2.64 -2.11
CA GLY A 2 6.93 3.17 -0.90
C GLY A 2 5.39 3.16 -0.99
N TYR A 3 4.74 3.25 0.17
CA TYR A 3 3.29 3.08 0.24
C TYR A 3 2.53 4.20 -0.48
N LEU A 4 2.78 5.45 -0.08
CA LEU A 4 2.00 6.59 -0.58
C LEU A 4 2.27 6.85 -2.07
N MET A 5 3.55 6.89 -2.47
CA MET A 5 3.93 7.10 -3.87
C MET A 5 3.40 6.01 -4.80
N ALA A 6 3.44 4.74 -4.39
CA ALA A 6 2.95 3.66 -5.23
C ALA A 6 1.43 3.75 -5.47
N ASN A 7 0.65 4.05 -4.44
CA ASN A 7 -0.79 4.23 -4.57
C ASN A 7 -1.14 5.47 -5.40
N TRP A 8 -0.47 6.60 -5.15
CA TRP A 8 -0.68 7.83 -5.89
C TRP A 8 -0.31 7.69 -7.38
N GLY A 9 0.83 7.07 -7.66
CA GLY A 9 1.25 6.83 -9.04
C GLY A 9 0.29 5.92 -9.81
N ILE A 10 -0.29 4.90 -9.16
CA ILE A 10 -1.32 4.05 -9.77
C ILE A 10 -2.60 4.85 -10.01
N TYR A 11 -3.02 5.71 -9.08
CA TYR A 11 -4.18 6.57 -9.24
C TYR A 11 -4.02 7.47 -10.47
N LYS A 12 -2.93 8.21 -10.57
CA LYS A 12 -2.63 9.11 -11.71
C LYS A 12 -2.52 8.34 -13.03
N ALA A 13 -1.89 7.18 -13.03
CA ALA A 13 -1.80 6.34 -14.23
C ALA A 13 -3.18 5.88 -14.71
N LYS A 14 -4.08 5.47 -13.80
CA LYS A 14 -5.44 5.08 -14.16
C LYS A 14 -6.25 6.27 -14.70
N GLU A 15 -6.11 7.44 -14.11
CA GLU A 15 -6.77 8.66 -14.55
C GLU A 15 -6.32 9.03 -15.97
N GLU A 16 -5.03 9.06 -16.23
CA GLU A 16 -4.48 9.41 -17.54
C GLU A 16 -4.83 8.35 -18.61
N LEU A 17 -4.75 7.05 -18.27
CA LEU A 17 -5.16 5.98 -19.18
C LEU A 17 -6.66 6.03 -19.50
N THR A 18 -7.50 6.38 -18.55
CA THR A 18 -8.94 6.57 -18.80
C THR A 18 -9.14 7.72 -19.79
N LYS A 19 -8.52 8.86 -19.54
CA LYS A 19 -8.60 10.04 -20.43
C LYS A 19 -8.14 9.73 -21.85
N ILE A 20 -6.99 9.06 -22.00
CA ILE A 20 -6.47 8.68 -23.32
C ILE A 20 -7.44 7.71 -24.00
N SER A 21 -7.93 6.69 -23.30
CA SER A 21 -8.86 5.71 -23.85
C SER A 21 -10.15 6.34 -24.36
N ASP A 22 -10.68 7.30 -23.62
CA ASP A 22 -11.89 8.06 -24.01
C ASP A 22 -11.64 8.87 -25.29
N GLN A 23 -10.46 9.51 -25.44
CA GLN A 23 -10.08 10.26 -26.65
C GLN A 23 -10.06 9.39 -27.90
N TYR A 24 -9.70 8.11 -27.76
CA TYR A 24 -9.64 7.16 -28.87
C TYR A 24 -10.89 6.29 -29.01
N GLY A 25 -11.93 6.51 -28.20
CA GLY A 25 -13.14 5.70 -28.19
C GLY A 25 -12.91 4.24 -27.79
N VAL A 26 -11.84 3.98 -27.02
CA VAL A 26 -11.48 2.65 -26.55
C VAL A 26 -11.93 2.48 -25.11
N ARG A 27 -12.64 1.37 -24.83
CA ARG A 27 -13.05 1.06 -23.46
C ARG A 27 -11.88 0.44 -22.69
N VAL A 28 -11.50 1.03 -21.58
CA VAL A 28 -10.48 0.50 -20.66
C VAL A 28 -11.15 -0.22 -19.48
N VAL A 29 -10.62 -1.39 -19.12
CA VAL A 29 -10.96 -2.14 -17.91
C VAL A 29 -9.66 -2.40 -17.16
N PHE A 30 -9.56 -1.90 -15.93
CA PHE A 30 -8.35 -2.07 -15.12
C PHE A 30 -8.34 -3.43 -14.43
N PHE A 31 -7.22 -4.12 -14.55
CA PHE A 31 -6.94 -5.37 -13.85
C PHE A 31 -6.06 -5.08 -12.62
N ASP A 32 -6.62 -5.26 -11.44
CA ASP A 32 -5.94 -4.99 -10.17
C ASP A 32 -5.46 -6.28 -9.49
N GLY A 33 -4.14 -6.45 -9.41
CA GLY A 33 -3.50 -7.52 -8.64
C GLY A 33 -3.44 -7.22 -7.14
N ARG A 34 -4.58 -6.96 -6.49
CA ARG A 34 -4.63 -6.58 -5.07
C ARG A 34 -4.36 -7.78 -4.17
N GLY A 35 -3.45 -7.62 -3.21
CA GLY A 35 -3.18 -8.63 -2.20
C GLY A 35 -4.11 -8.49 -0.98
N GLY A 36 -4.03 -9.44 -0.02
CA GLY A 36 -4.80 -9.37 1.23
C GLY A 36 -4.39 -8.23 2.16
N PRO A 37 -3.10 -8.02 2.47
CA PRO A 37 -2.68 -6.94 3.35
C PRO A 37 -2.77 -5.56 2.68
N PRO A 38 -3.00 -4.47 3.45
CA PRO A 38 -3.05 -3.10 2.94
C PRO A 38 -1.82 -2.71 2.12
N ALA A 39 -0.62 -3.13 2.54
CA ALA A 39 0.65 -2.91 1.83
C ALA A 39 0.71 -3.50 0.41
N ARG A 40 -0.21 -4.39 0.06
CA ARG A 40 -0.37 -4.97 -1.27
C ARG A 40 -1.69 -4.57 -1.93
N GLY A 41 -2.24 -3.44 -1.51
CA GLY A 41 -3.51 -2.97 -2.01
C GLY A 41 -4.74 -3.68 -1.40
N GLY A 42 -4.56 -4.45 -0.33
CA GLY A 42 -5.64 -5.09 0.42
C GLY A 42 -6.41 -4.12 1.31
N GLY A 43 -6.96 -4.63 2.40
CA GLY A 43 -7.83 -3.89 3.30
C GLY A 43 -9.30 -3.94 2.84
N LYS A 44 -10.05 -2.88 3.10
CA LYS A 44 -11.46 -2.80 2.68
C LYS A 44 -11.54 -2.49 1.19
N THR A 45 -11.52 -3.52 0.35
CA THR A 45 -11.47 -3.41 -1.11
C THR A 45 -12.61 -2.56 -1.68
N HIS A 46 -13.84 -2.73 -1.19
CA HIS A 46 -14.99 -1.92 -1.62
C HIS A 46 -14.79 -0.43 -1.34
N ARG A 47 -14.22 -0.05 -0.18
CA ARG A 47 -13.94 1.36 0.15
C ARG A 47 -12.92 1.96 -0.81
N PHE A 48 -11.89 1.20 -1.16
CA PHE A 48 -10.92 1.65 -2.15
C PHE A 48 -11.58 1.95 -3.49
N TYR A 49 -12.38 1.04 -4.03
CA TYR A 49 -13.06 1.28 -5.30
C TYR A 49 -14.11 2.39 -5.22
N SER A 50 -14.84 2.51 -4.12
CA SER A 50 -15.77 3.61 -3.90
C SER A 50 -15.07 4.98 -3.79
N SER A 51 -13.81 5.00 -3.37
CA SER A 51 -13.04 6.22 -3.17
C SER A 51 -12.37 6.76 -4.44
N LEU A 52 -12.34 5.98 -5.51
CA LEU A 52 -11.77 6.43 -6.79
C LEU A 52 -12.65 7.56 -7.39
N GLY A 53 -11.99 8.60 -7.88
CA GLY A 53 -12.64 9.75 -8.49
C GLY A 53 -13.44 9.40 -9.77
N LYS A 54 -14.25 10.32 -10.25
CA LYS A 54 -15.06 10.14 -11.47
C LYS A 54 -14.22 10.02 -12.75
N ASN A 55 -12.98 10.49 -12.72
CA ASN A 55 -12.08 10.52 -13.88
C ASN A 55 -11.40 9.15 -14.13
N ILE A 56 -11.65 8.16 -13.29
CA ILE A 56 -11.11 6.80 -13.45
C ILE A 56 -12.23 5.87 -13.89
N ALA A 57 -12.02 5.14 -14.97
CA ALA A 57 -12.93 4.09 -15.41
C ALA A 57 -13.01 2.99 -14.34
N ASN A 58 -14.15 2.87 -13.68
CA ASN A 58 -14.34 1.98 -12.52
C ASN A 58 -15.73 1.30 -12.47
N LYS A 59 -16.48 1.37 -13.58
CA LYS A 59 -17.74 0.61 -13.74
C LYS A 59 -17.48 -0.89 -13.77
N GLU A 60 -16.40 -1.28 -14.44
CA GLU A 60 -15.92 -2.65 -14.50
C GLU A 60 -14.51 -2.73 -13.97
N ILE A 61 -14.28 -3.70 -13.13
CA ILE A 61 -12.99 -3.98 -12.54
C ILE A 61 -12.71 -5.46 -12.63
N GLN A 62 -11.45 -5.83 -12.85
CA GLN A 62 -10.98 -7.19 -12.71
C GLN A 62 -10.05 -7.27 -11.51
N LEU A 63 -10.33 -8.18 -10.61
CA LEU A 63 -9.65 -8.30 -9.34
C LEU A 63 -9.07 -9.71 -9.16
N THR A 64 -7.77 -9.80 -8.89
CA THR A 64 -7.18 -11.08 -8.49
C THR A 64 -7.38 -11.31 -7.00
N VAL A 65 -8.07 -12.38 -6.65
CA VAL A 65 -8.16 -12.90 -5.29
C VAL A 65 -7.25 -14.12 -5.19
N GLN A 66 -6.30 -14.11 -4.23
CA GLN A 66 -5.34 -15.20 -4.10
C GLN A 66 -4.88 -15.41 -2.66
N GLY A 67 -4.31 -16.58 -2.41
CA GLY A 67 -3.76 -16.95 -1.10
C GLY A 67 -4.81 -16.91 0.00
N GLN A 68 -4.41 -16.49 1.19
CA GLN A 68 -5.26 -16.45 2.37
C GLN A 68 -6.53 -15.59 2.21
N THR A 69 -6.52 -14.61 1.31
CA THR A 69 -7.69 -13.76 1.05
C THR A 69 -8.87 -14.57 0.51
N VAL A 70 -8.61 -15.66 -0.23
CA VAL A 70 -9.67 -16.57 -0.70
C VAL A 70 -10.42 -17.16 0.49
N SER A 71 -9.69 -17.74 1.44
CA SER A 71 -10.30 -18.35 2.63
C SER A 71 -10.92 -17.30 3.56
N SER A 72 -10.26 -16.15 3.77
CA SER A 72 -10.73 -15.14 4.71
C SER A 72 -12.00 -14.42 4.23
N ASN A 73 -12.09 -14.11 2.93
CA ASN A 73 -13.18 -13.29 2.39
C ASN A 73 -14.25 -14.13 1.70
N PHE A 74 -13.92 -15.34 1.25
CA PHE A 74 -14.80 -16.17 0.43
C PHE A 74 -14.90 -17.63 0.92
N GLY A 75 -14.34 -17.95 2.09
CA GLY A 75 -14.29 -19.32 2.62
C GLY A 75 -15.62 -19.82 3.19
N THR A 76 -16.57 -18.95 3.48
CA THR A 76 -17.92 -19.30 3.90
C THR A 76 -18.95 -18.56 3.05
N VAL A 77 -20.16 -19.08 2.92
CA VAL A 77 -21.25 -18.46 2.15
C VAL A 77 -21.52 -17.04 2.68
N ALA A 78 -21.67 -16.85 3.98
CA ALA A 78 -21.94 -15.54 4.57
C ALA A 78 -20.82 -14.52 4.30
N SER A 79 -19.55 -14.93 4.43
CA SER A 79 -18.41 -14.07 4.16
C SER A 79 -18.30 -13.75 2.66
N ALA A 80 -18.51 -14.73 1.79
CA ALA A 80 -18.50 -14.54 0.34
C ALA A 80 -19.60 -13.58 -0.10
N GLN A 81 -20.82 -13.82 0.34
CA GLN A 81 -21.96 -12.96 0.05
C GLN A 81 -21.70 -11.52 0.48
N PHE A 82 -21.29 -11.30 1.72
CA PHE A 82 -20.97 -9.95 2.22
C PHE A 82 -19.92 -9.24 1.34
N ASN A 83 -18.81 -9.90 1.03
CA ASN A 83 -17.74 -9.28 0.25
C ASN A 83 -18.15 -9.01 -1.20
N ILE A 84 -18.92 -9.91 -1.83
CA ILE A 84 -19.45 -9.73 -3.18
C ILE A 84 -20.45 -8.56 -3.21
N GLU A 85 -21.42 -8.53 -2.28
CA GLU A 85 -22.39 -7.44 -2.19
C GLU A 85 -21.73 -6.08 -2.02
N GLN A 86 -20.70 -5.98 -1.16
CA GLN A 86 -19.94 -4.74 -0.98
C GLN A 86 -19.23 -4.29 -2.28
N LEU A 87 -18.65 -5.21 -3.03
CA LEU A 87 -17.98 -4.90 -4.30
C LEU A 87 -18.99 -4.49 -5.38
N VAL A 88 -20.10 -5.20 -5.49
CA VAL A 88 -21.19 -4.88 -6.42
C VAL A 88 -21.80 -3.52 -6.07
N HIS A 89 -22.06 -3.26 -4.79
CA HIS A 89 -22.52 -1.95 -4.33
C HIS A 89 -21.54 -0.83 -4.73
N ALA A 90 -20.24 -1.02 -4.53
CA ALA A 90 -19.25 -0.02 -4.93
C ALA A 90 -19.28 0.25 -6.45
N GLY A 91 -19.41 -0.79 -7.28
CA GLY A 91 -19.54 -0.65 -8.73
C GLY A 91 -20.81 0.08 -9.16
N ILE A 92 -21.96 -0.32 -8.62
CA ILE A 92 -23.26 0.33 -8.90
C ILE A 92 -23.26 1.79 -8.45
N ALA A 93 -22.76 2.06 -7.23
CA ALA A 93 -22.65 3.43 -6.73
C ALA A 93 -21.72 4.29 -7.58
N ASN A 94 -20.66 3.71 -8.11
CA ASN A 94 -19.74 4.38 -9.02
C ASN A 94 -20.40 4.76 -10.36
N ASP A 95 -21.33 3.97 -10.85
CA ASP A 95 -22.06 4.24 -12.08
C ASP A 95 -23.21 5.24 -11.85
N LEU A 96 -24.12 4.90 -10.95
CA LEU A 96 -25.35 5.67 -10.74
C LEU A 96 -25.12 7.06 -10.10
N PHE A 97 -24.10 7.18 -9.25
CA PHE A 97 -23.80 8.40 -8.48
C PHE A 97 -22.47 9.04 -8.86
N SER A 98 -21.99 8.79 -10.07
CA SER A 98 -20.70 9.33 -10.55
C SER A 98 -20.63 10.86 -10.46
N SER A 99 -21.74 11.57 -10.65
CA SER A 99 -21.83 13.03 -10.51
C SER A 99 -21.61 13.55 -9.09
N ARG A 100 -21.81 12.70 -8.08
CA ARG A 100 -21.59 13.03 -6.66
C ARG A 100 -20.19 12.69 -6.18
N LYS A 101 -19.36 12.10 -7.02
CA LYS A 101 -17.99 11.73 -6.64
C LYS A 101 -17.10 12.96 -6.52
N VAL A 102 -16.39 12.97 -5.43
CA VAL A 102 -15.35 13.97 -5.18
C VAL A 102 -14.14 13.66 -6.07
N THR A 103 -13.71 14.66 -6.80
CA THR A 103 -12.45 14.63 -7.57
C THR A 103 -11.50 15.63 -6.94
N LEU A 104 -10.24 15.27 -6.85
CA LEU A 104 -9.22 16.18 -6.37
C LEU A 104 -9.10 17.38 -7.32
N ASN A 105 -8.97 18.57 -6.76
CA ASN A 105 -8.60 19.76 -7.52
C ASN A 105 -7.07 19.85 -7.68
N GLU A 106 -6.58 20.78 -8.47
CA GLU A 106 -5.15 20.93 -8.78
C GLU A 106 -4.28 21.16 -7.53
N GLU A 107 -4.78 21.92 -6.55
CA GLU A 107 -4.08 22.19 -5.30
C GLU A 107 -3.97 20.92 -4.44
N GLU A 108 -5.03 20.14 -4.36
CA GLU A 108 -5.08 18.87 -3.66
C GLU A 108 -4.19 17.81 -4.32
N GLU A 109 -4.18 17.76 -5.64
CA GLU A 109 -3.29 16.88 -6.40
C GLU A 109 -1.82 17.28 -6.21
N SER A 110 -1.52 18.57 -6.22
CA SER A 110 -0.18 19.10 -5.96
C SER A 110 0.29 18.75 -4.55
N LEU A 111 -0.57 18.95 -3.55
CA LEU A 111 -0.28 18.62 -2.16
C LEU A 111 -0.01 17.12 -1.98
N LEU A 112 -0.87 16.27 -2.56
CA LEU A 112 -0.70 14.81 -2.48
C LEU A 112 0.54 14.33 -3.23
N SER A 113 0.88 14.97 -4.36
CA SER A 113 2.10 14.70 -5.11
C SER A 113 3.36 15.05 -4.30
N GLU A 114 3.35 16.19 -3.60
CA GLU A 114 4.44 16.61 -2.73
C GLU A 114 4.63 15.63 -1.57
N MET A 115 3.54 15.26 -0.91
CA MET A 115 3.56 14.26 0.18
C MET A 115 4.08 12.90 -0.32
N ALA A 116 3.62 12.46 -1.49
CA ALA A 116 4.07 11.21 -2.10
C ALA A 116 5.57 11.24 -2.42
N GLY A 117 6.09 12.38 -2.90
CA GLY A 117 7.51 12.60 -3.16
C GLY A 117 8.35 12.50 -1.88
N THR A 118 7.95 13.20 -0.83
CA THR A 118 8.62 13.14 0.49
C THR A 118 8.60 11.71 1.05
N SER A 119 7.45 11.04 1.01
CA SER A 119 7.30 9.65 1.43
C SER A 119 8.19 8.69 0.64
N TYR A 120 8.30 8.90 -0.67
CA TYR A 120 9.18 8.11 -1.54
C TYR A 120 10.65 8.26 -1.15
N THR A 121 11.10 9.48 -0.91
CA THR A 121 12.47 9.78 -0.47
C THR A 121 12.78 9.10 0.85
N ALA A 122 11.90 9.22 1.85
CA ALA A 122 12.07 8.53 3.14
C ALA A 122 12.19 7.00 2.96
N TYR A 123 11.29 6.40 2.16
CA TYR A 123 11.31 4.97 1.92
C TYR A 123 12.57 4.52 1.15
N THR A 124 13.02 5.27 0.16
CA THR A 124 14.24 4.93 -0.58
C THR A 124 15.49 5.06 0.28
N THR A 125 15.54 6.02 1.19
CA THR A 125 16.62 6.14 2.17
C THR A 125 16.74 4.91 3.05
N LEU A 126 15.62 4.37 3.54
CA LEU A 126 15.62 3.11 4.28
C LEU A 126 16.04 1.92 3.39
N ARG A 127 15.44 1.80 2.20
CA ARG A 127 15.68 0.69 1.27
C ARG A 127 17.14 0.60 0.80
N ASP A 128 17.74 1.76 0.57
CA ASP A 128 19.09 1.87 0.03
C ASP A 128 20.16 1.90 1.15
N HIS A 129 19.76 1.75 2.42
CA HIS A 129 20.67 1.61 3.53
C HIS A 129 21.54 0.35 3.35
N PRO A 130 22.87 0.42 3.54
CA PRO A 130 23.79 -0.69 3.28
C PRO A 130 23.40 -2.01 3.96
N ASP A 131 22.86 -1.93 5.17
CA ASP A 131 22.47 -3.08 5.95
C ASP A 131 20.99 -3.51 5.76
N PHE A 132 20.23 -2.86 4.88
CA PHE A 132 18.81 -3.15 4.71
C PHE A 132 18.51 -4.60 4.34
N MET A 133 19.23 -5.12 3.33
CA MET A 133 19.04 -6.50 2.91
C MET A 133 19.51 -7.52 3.93
N GLU A 134 20.55 -7.18 4.69
CA GLU A 134 21.03 -8.05 5.76
C GLU A 134 20.07 -8.06 6.95
N TYR A 135 19.54 -6.90 7.33
CA TYR A 135 18.48 -6.81 8.31
C TYR A 135 17.32 -7.75 7.95
N LEU A 136 16.85 -7.68 6.71
CA LEU A 136 15.79 -8.58 6.25
C LEU A 136 16.20 -10.06 6.27
N ASN A 137 17.40 -10.38 5.83
CA ASN A 137 17.86 -11.78 5.75
C ASN A 137 18.09 -12.41 7.12
N GLU A 138 18.60 -11.65 8.09
CA GLU A 138 18.98 -12.18 9.39
C GLU A 138 17.88 -12.01 10.46
N VAL A 139 17.15 -10.89 10.41
CA VAL A 139 16.14 -10.57 11.42
C VAL A 139 14.77 -11.12 11.03
N SER A 140 14.49 -11.29 9.74
CA SER A 140 13.17 -11.73 9.26
C SER A 140 13.18 -13.19 8.76
N PRO A 141 12.00 -13.81 8.64
CA PRO A 141 11.88 -15.14 8.06
C PRO A 141 11.98 -15.15 6.52
N LEU A 142 12.54 -14.12 5.89
CA LEU A 142 12.60 -13.98 4.44
C LEU A 142 13.25 -15.21 3.75
N GLN A 143 14.32 -15.71 4.32
CA GLN A 143 15.04 -16.86 3.78
C GLN A 143 14.17 -18.14 3.73
N PHE A 144 13.25 -18.31 4.68
CA PHE A 144 12.37 -19.47 4.77
C PHE A 144 11.18 -19.42 3.82
N TYR A 145 10.83 -18.23 3.32
CA TYR A 145 9.78 -18.11 2.31
C TYR A 145 10.09 -18.83 0.99
N SER A 146 11.36 -19.14 0.75
CA SER A 146 11.75 -19.93 -0.42
C SER A 146 11.31 -21.39 -0.36
N GLU A 147 11.04 -21.88 0.84
CA GLU A 147 10.64 -23.26 1.12
C GLU A 147 9.12 -23.42 1.15
N THR A 148 8.39 -22.33 1.06
CA THR A 148 6.93 -22.31 1.18
C THR A 148 6.24 -22.08 -0.16
N ASN A 149 5.19 -22.85 -0.45
CA ASN A 149 4.33 -22.69 -1.63
C ASN A 149 3.24 -21.63 -1.38
N ILE A 150 3.63 -20.36 -1.23
CA ILE A 150 2.70 -19.25 -0.93
C ILE A 150 2.17 -18.56 -2.19
N GLY A 151 2.21 -19.16 -3.33
CA GLY A 151 1.68 -18.54 -4.54
C GLY A 151 1.91 -19.37 -5.78
N SER A 152 1.32 -18.93 -6.89
CA SER A 152 1.45 -19.58 -8.19
C SER A 152 2.84 -19.47 -8.84
N ARG A 153 3.79 -18.77 -8.18
CA ARG A 153 5.16 -18.56 -8.69
C ARG A 153 6.19 -18.87 -7.63
N PRO A 154 7.40 -19.34 -8.01
CA PRO A 154 8.49 -19.54 -7.07
C PRO A 154 8.76 -18.27 -6.24
N SER A 155 9.09 -18.44 -4.97
CA SER A 155 9.35 -17.34 -4.04
C SER A 155 10.62 -16.53 -4.35
N LYS A 156 11.57 -17.12 -5.09
CA LYS A 156 12.82 -16.50 -5.55
C LYS A 156 12.90 -16.47 -7.07
N ARG A 157 13.58 -15.45 -7.62
CA ARG A 157 13.92 -15.37 -9.05
C ARG A 157 15.18 -16.17 -9.40
N LYS A 158 16.07 -16.40 -8.44
CA LYS A 158 17.29 -17.22 -8.56
C LYS A 158 17.41 -18.14 -7.38
N ASN A 159 17.94 -19.35 -7.61
CA ASN A 159 18.06 -20.41 -6.59
C ASN A 159 19.42 -20.43 -5.89
N THR A 160 20.36 -19.58 -6.25
CA THR A 160 21.73 -19.63 -5.72
C THR A 160 22.21 -18.26 -5.25
N GLY A 161 22.83 -18.22 -4.07
CA GLY A 161 23.51 -17.07 -3.52
C GLY A 161 22.68 -16.21 -2.55
N ARG A 162 23.31 -15.14 -2.05
CA ARG A 162 22.71 -14.15 -1.16
C ARG A 162 21.58 -13.42 -1.89
N LEU A 163 20.42 -13.26 -1.24
CA LEU A 163 19.28 -12.54 -1.81
C LEU A 163 19.59 -11.05 -1.91
N GLU A 164 19.41 -10.51 -3.11
CA GLU A 164 19.46 -9.09 -3.38
C GLU A 164 18.02 -8.54 -3.55
N LEU A 165 17.85 -7.24 -3.40
CA LEU A 165 16.54 -6.58 -3.54
C LEU A 165 15.85 -6.90 -4.89
N LYS A 166 16.63 -7.00 -5.97
CA LYS A 166 16.12 -7.34 -7.32
C LYS A 166 15.57 -8.78 -7.43
N ASP A 167 16.01 -9.67 -6.53
CA ASP A 167 15.60 -11.07 -6.53
C ASP A 167 14.32 -11.29 -5.72
N LEU A 168 13.93 -10.30 -4.92
CA LEU A 168 12.76 -10.37 -4.05
C LEU A 168 11.45 -10.32 -4.86
N ARG A 169 10.50 -11.12 -4.42
CA ARG A 169 9.12 -11.06 -4.88
C ARG A 169 8.25 -10.37 -3.83
N ALA A 170 7.20 -9.73 -4.29
CA ALA A 170 6.33 -8.92 -3.43
C ALA A 170 5.72 -9.70 -2.26
N ILE A 171 5.31 -10.97 -2.46
CA ILE A 171 4.69 -11.77 -1.39
C ILE A 171 5.68 -12.06 -0.26
N PRO A 172 6.86 -12.65 -0.51
CA PRO A 172 7.88 -12.88 0.53
C PRO A 172 8.33 -11.58 1.19
N PHE A 173 8.56 -10.52 0.42
CA PHE A 173 9.00 -9.24 0.94
C PHE A 173 8.00 -8.63 1.94
N VAL A 174 6.73 -8.50 1.52
CA VAL A 174 5.68 -7.96 2.41
C VAL A 174 5.39 -8.90 3.57
N GLY A 175 5.40 -10.22 3.32
CA GLY A 175 5.19 -11.23 4.36
C GLY A 175 6.26 -11.21 5.44
N SER A 176 7.52 -10.97 5.08
CA SER A 176 8.62 -10.86 6.04
C SER A 176 8.40 -9.71 7.03
N TRP A 177 8.05 -8.53 6.54
CA TRP A 177 7.70 -7.39 7.39
C TRP A 177 6.48 -7.66 8.28
N SER A 178 5.51 -8.40 7.76
CA SER A 178 4.32 -8.78 8.52
C SER A 178 4.64 -9.78 9.65
N GLN A 179 5.54 -10.72 9.41
CA GLN A 179 6.00 -11.67 10.45
C GLN A 179 6.86 -10.99 11.51
N LEU A 180 7.67 -10.01 11.13
CA LEU A 180 8.41 -9.16 12.10
C LEU A 180 7.48 -8.28 12.94
N LYS A 181 6.18 -8.19 12.60
CA LYS A 181 5.25 -7.23 13.21
C LYS A 181 5.71 -5.78 13.09
N GLN A 182 6.43 -5.45 12.04
CA GLN A 182 6.87 -4.09 11.72
C GLN A 182 6.09 -3.47 10.55
N ASN A 183 5.48 -4.25 9.69
CA ASN A 183 4.59 -3.88 8.57
C ASN A 183 5.03 -2.66 7.74
N VAL A 184 6.33 -2.43 7.63
CA VAL A 184 6.99 -1.26 7.02
C VAL A 184 6.38 -0.85 5.67
N THR A 185 6.06 -1.83 4.83
CA THR A 185 5.51 -1.59 3.49
C THR A 185 4.10 -0.98 3.47
N GLY A 186 3.45 -0.91 4.63
CA GLY A 186 2.07 -0.40 4.76
C GLY A 186 1.96 1.04 5.25
N TYR A 187 3.05 1.64 5.75
CA TYR A 187 3.00 2.99 6.30
C TYR A 187 4.29 3.80 6.10
N TYR A 188 5.46 3.16 5.93
CA TYR A 188 6.75 3.84 5.97
C TYR A 188 6.82 5.01 4.98
N GLY A 189 7.20 6.16 5.47
CA GLY A 189 7.27 7.42 4.75
C GLY A 189 6.00 8.29 4.87
N VAL A 190 4.92 7.78 5.45
CA VAL A 190 3.68 8.57 5.64
C VAL A 190 3.87 9.59 6.74
N GLY A 191 4.41 9.20 7.90
CA GLY A 191 4.68 10.09 9.02
C GLY A 191 5.69 11.19 8.66
N THR A 192 6.78 10.81 7.99
CA THR A 192 7.76 11.77 7.46
C THR A 192 7.09 12.80 6.53
N ALA A 193 6.18 12.36 5.64
CA ALA A 193 5.46 13.26 4.74
C ALA A 193 4.51 14.20 5.50
N LEU A 194 3.77 13.68 6.49
CA LEU A 194 2.89 14.49 7.33
C LEU A 194 3.67 15.55 8.13
N GLN A 195 4.78 15.15 8.73
CA GLN A 195 5.66 16.06 9.47
C GLN A 195 6.27 17.15 8.57
N ASP A 196 6.64 16.79 7.33
CA ASP A 196 7.15 17.77 6.35
C ASP A 196 6.07 18.82 6.01
N MET A 197 4.83 18.39 5.82
CA MET A 197 3.70 19.31 5.58
C MET A 197 3.45 20.24 6.80
N GLU A 198 3.56 19.72 8.00
CA GLU A 198 3.46 20.52 9.22
C GLU A 198 4.55 21.58 9.29
N LYS A 199 5.82 21.20 9.08
CA LYS A 199 6.96 22.11 9.04
C LYS A 199 6.83 23.22 7.98
N LYS A 200 6.19 22.90 6.86
CA LYS A 200 5.90 23.85 5.78
C LYS A 200 4.65 24.72 6.02
N GLY A 201 3.99 24.57 7.17
CA GLY A 201 2.76 25.31 7.48
C GLY A 201 1.52 24.85 6.69
N LYS A 202 1.58 23.69 6.03
CA LYS A 202 0.51 23.15 5.19
C LYS A 202 -0.44 22.20 5.94
N TRP A 203 -0.35 22.10 7.26
CA TRP A 203 -1.14 21.18 8.06
C TRP A 203 -2.66 21.36 7.90
N HIS A 204 -3.08 22.63 7.77
CA HIS A 204 -4.51 22.93 7.52
C HIS A 204 -4.99 22.31 6.20
N SER A 205 -4.22 22.46 5.12
CA SER A 205 -4.53 21.89 3.81
C SER A 205 -4.57 20.35 3.83
N VAL A 206 -3.67 19.71 4.61
CA VAL A 206 -3.69 18.24 4.80
C VAL A 206 -4.98 17.81 5.49
N LYS A 207 -5.43 18.52 6.54
CA LYS A 207 -6.71 18.22 7.21
C LYS A 207 -7.91 18.42 6.30
N GLN A 208 -7.90 19.46 5.47
CA GLN A 208 -8.95 19.68 4.47
C GLN A 208 -8.96 18.56 3.43
N LEU A 209 -7.79 18.16 2.91
CA LEU A 209 -7.66 17.04 1.98
C LEU A 209 -8.18 15.73 2.60
N TYR A 210 -7.86 15.45 3.86
CA TYR A 210 -8.38 14.27 4.55
C TYR A 210 -9.90 14.29 4.71
N ALA A 211 -10.47 15.44 5.01
CA ALA A 211 -11.92 15.60 5.16
C ALA A 211 -12.67 15.53 3.82
N HIS A 212 -12.09 16.09 2.75
CA HIS A 212 -12.71 16.21 1.44
C HIS A 212 -12.50 14.97 0.57
N SER A 213 -11.30 14.37 0.56
CA SER A 213 -10.94 13.28 -0.34
C SER A 213 -11.16 11.90 0.28
N PRO A 214 -12.18 11.14 -0.15
CA PRO A 214 -12.34 9.74 0.25
C PRO A 214 -11.14 8.87 -0.13
N TYR A 215 -10.44 9.21 -1.22
CA TYR A 215 -9.25 8.48 -1.65
C TYR A 215 -8.09 8.67 -0.66
N PHE A 216 -7.73 9.91 -0.34
CA PHE A 216 -6.66 10.19 0.62
C PHE A 216 -6.98 9.62 2.00
N LYS A 217 -8.23 9.78 2.45
CA LYS A 217 -8.71 9.15 3.68
C LYS A 217 -8.52 7.63 3.68
N THR A 218 -8.89 6.97 2.58
CA THR A 218 -8.73 5.51 2.46
C THR A 218 -7.25 5.09 2.53
N LEU A 219 -6.33 5.88 1.97
CA LEU A 219 -4.90 5.60 2.07
C LEU A 219 -4.43 5.69 3.53
N LEU A 220 -4.82 6.72 4.27
CA LEU A 220 -4.43 6.86 5.68
C LEU A 220 -5.08 5.78 6.56
N ASP A 221 -6.37 5.48 6.36
CA ASP A 221 -7.07 4.40 7.07
C ASP A 221 -6.39 3.03 6.85
N ASN A 222 -5.90 2.76 5.64
CA ASN A 222 -5.15 1.54 5.34
C ASN A 222 -3.76 1.52 5.97
N SER A 223 -3.10 2.69 6.04
CA SER A 223 -1.83 2.85 6.75
C SER A 223 -2.00 2.58 8.25
N GLU A 224 -3.01 3.18 8.87
CA GLU A 224 -3.38 2.92 10.27
C GLU A 224 -3.67 1.43 10.51
N MET A 225 -4.38 0.77 9.60
CA MET A 225 -4.65 -0.67 9.69
C MET A 225 -3.36 -1.50 9.65
N ALA A 226 -2.36 -1.10 8.87
CA ALA A 226 -1.06 -1.76 8.84
C ALA A 226 -0.30 -1.53 10.16
N MET A 227 -0.36 -0.32 10.70
CA MET A 227 0.26 0.06 11.98
C MET A 227 -0.35 -0.68 13.18
N LYS A 228 -1.67 -0.84 13.21
CA LYS A 228 -2.36 -1.62 14.26
C LYS A 228 -1.94 -3.10 14.35
N LYS A 229 -1.25 -3.61 13.33
CA LYS A 229 -0.67 -4.95 13.32
C LYS A 229 0.82 -4.97 13.69
N CYS A 230 1.40 -3.81 13.99
CA CYS A 230 2.78 -3.71 14.47
C CYS A 230 2.86 -4.08 15.95
N PHE A 231 4.00 -4.68 16.31
CA PHE A 231 4.32 -5.02 17.69
C PHE A 231 5.84 -4.99 17.86
N PHE A 232 6.40 -3.83 18.08
CA PHE A 232 7.83 -3.58 18.16
C PHE A 232 8.55 -4.29 19.30
N PRO A 233 7.93 -4.57 20.47
CA PRO A 233 8.57 -5.37 21.51
C PRO A 233 9.10 -6.73 21.02
N LEU A 234 8.51 -7.34 19.99
CA LEU A 234 8.98 -8.59 19.39
C LEU A 234 10.43 -8.47 18.87
N THR A 235 10.82 -7.30 18.41
CA THR A 235 12.12 -7.05 17.77
C THR A 235 12.98 -6.05 18.54
N GLU A 236 12.59 -5.66 19.75
CA GLU A 236 13.27 -4.64 20.55
C GLU A 236 14.75 -5.01 20.86
N SER A 237 15.04 -6.29 21.00
CA SER A 237 16.42 -6.77 21.20
C SER A 237 17.38 -6.31 20.10
N PHE A 238 16.90 -6.12 18.89
CA PHE A 238 17.71 -5.62 17.77
C PHE A 238 18.02 -4.12 17.85
N SER A 239 17.33 -3.35 18.68
CA SER A 239 17.64 -1.94 18.90
C SER A 239 19.06 -1.72 19.42
N LYS A 240 19.58 -2.66 20.20
CA LYS A 240 20.92 -2.64 20.78
C LYS A 240 21.97 -3.36 19.91
N HIS A 241 21.57 -3.94 18.78
CA HIS A 241 22.47 -4.66 17.91
C HIS A 241 23.44 -3.69 17.21
N PRO A 242 24.78 -3.92 17.25
CA PRO A 242 25.77 -2.97 16.72
C PRO A 242 25.55 -2.56 15.27
N ARG A 243 25.06 -3.49 14.46
CA ARG A 243 24.81 -3.30 13.03
C ARG A 243 23.36 -2.91 12.73
N PHE A 244 22.40 -3.58 13.34
CA PHE A 244 20.99 -3.46 12.98
C PHE A 244 20.21 -2.43 13.78
N GLY A 245 20.75 -1.94 14.88
CA GLY A 245 20.08 -0.96 15.73
C GLY A 245 19.68 0.31 14.98
N LYS A 246 20.53 0.80 14.07
CA LYS A 246 20.23 1.97 13.25
C LYS A 246 18.99 1.79 12.39
N ILE A 247 18.88 0.63 11.69
CA ILE A 247 17.72 0.32 10.86
C ILE A 247 16.47 0.15 11.72
N TRP A 248 16.61 -0.56 12.85
CA TRP A 248 15.50 -0.72 13.78
C TRP A 248 14.95 0.62 14.25
N PHE A 249 15.81 1.56 14.63
CA PHE A 249 15.41 2.91 15.03
C PHE A 249 14.84 3.74 13.88
N LEU A 250 15.34 3.61 12.65
CA LEU A 250 14.73 4.26 11.49
C LEU A 250 13.28 3.81 11.31
N ILE A 251 13.02 2.52 11.45
CA ILE A 251 11.68 1.95 11.30
C ILE A 251 10.78 2.36 12.49
N TYR A 252 11.29 2.29 13.70
CA TYR A 252 10.55 2.63 14.90
C TYR A 252 10.19 4.13 14.95
N ASN A 253 11.13 5.00 14.63
CA ASN A 253 10.88 6.45 14.59
C ASN A 253 9.82 6.80 13.53
N GLU A 254 9.86 6.17 12.36
CA GLU A 254 8.82 6.39 11.36
C GLU A 254 7.45 5.88 11.81
N PHE A 255 7.41 4.77 12.55
CA PHE A 255 6.16 4.28 13.15
C PHE A 255 5.58 5.28 14.16
N GLU A 256 6.41 5.87 15.02
CA GLU A 256 5.97 6.87 15.99
C GLU A 256 5.52 8.19 15.34
N LEU A 257 6.06 8.52 14.16
CA LEU A 257 5.68 9.70 13.39
C LEU A 257 4.36 9.53 12.63
N THR A 258 4.05 8.30 12.26
CA THR A 258 2.90 8.01 11.42
C THR A 258 1.63 7.85 12.24
#